data_7b4c486b9f4d0d0ce72802d8d9cd1746
#
_entry.id   7b4c486b9f4d0d0ce72802d8d9cd1746
#
_cell.length_a   1.000
_cell.length_b   1.000
_cell.length_c   1.000
_cell.angle_alpha   90.00
_cell.angle_beta   90.00
_cell.angle_gamma   90.00
#
_symmetry.space_group_name_H-M   'P 1'
#
loop_
_entity.id
_entity.type
_entity.pdbx_description
1 polymer ?
#
loop_
_entity_poly.entity_id
_entity_poly.type
_entity_poly.pdbx_seq_one_letter_code
_entity_poly.pdbx_strand_id
1 'polypeptide(L)'
;YTINKVSFITDYNVLQASTQNSIEVNDSLHYKGFPIYYKDKLYLRPKVLTNNLRITPGTLYNEQNVQRTYSNYGRLQALKYTNIRFFEVQQSDSAKLNAYVMLTRGKHQSVSFEVEGTNSAGDLGAAASVAFQHRNMFKGSETFMFKLRGAYEAVSGLQSSLNQDYIELGAEATINFPRFMFPFVSSDFKRRIRATTEFGLQYNYQMRPEFTRIVASAGWSYKWGVQQQRSQHRIDLLDINYLYMPSIDQTFKEDYLEKDENYILKYNYEDRFIVRTGYSYIYNSAGRALMNNSGIGNSYTIRLNFESAGNLLYAVAKLGGMKKNASGEYTLLNIPFAQYLKGDFDFAKNLVIDNRNSLAFHFGAGIAIPYGNATMLPFEKRYFSGGANSVRGWSVRNLGPGSFPGDNNVMNQSGDIKLDASIEYRTRLFWKFRGALFVDAGNIWTIRDYKDQPGG
;
A
#
# COMPACT_ATOMS: atom_id res chain seq x y z
N TYR A 1 30.42 29.62 -9.06
CA TYR A 1 29.68 29.71 -10.33
C TYR A 1 28.23 30.14 -10.07
N THR A 2 27.71 31.02 -10.92
CA THR A 2 26.30 31.42 -10.95
C THR A 2 25.60 30.74 -12.13
N ILE A 3 24.39 30.25 -11.95
CA ILE A 3 23.60 29.66 -13.03
C ILE A 3 23.08 30.77 -13.95
N ASN A 4 23.53 30.78 -15.21
CA ASN A 4 23.10 31.76 -16.21
C ASN A 4 21.74 31.37 -16.83
N LYS A 5 21.66 30.19 -17.43
CA LYS A 5 20.47 29.69 -18.14
C LYS A 5 20.24 28.23 -17.85
N VAL A 6 18.95 27.82 -17.79
CA VAL A 6 18.57 26.40 -17.71
C VAL A 6 17.71 26.06 -18.90
N SER A 7 18.08 25.01 -19.63
CA SER A 7 17.39 24.56 -20.85
C SER A 7 17.00 23.09 -20.70
N PHE A 8 15.86 22.72 -21.26
CA PHE A 8 15.39 21.32 -21.27
C PHE A 8 15.55 20.72 -22.66
N ILE A 9 15.97 19.45 -22.71
CA ILE A 9 16.00 18.62 -23.92
C ILE A 9 15.20 17.36 -23.60
N THR A 10 13.99 17.23 -24.14
CA THR A 10 13.01 16.21 -23.72
C THR A 10 13.10 14.89 -24.47
N ASP A 11 13.88 14.84 -25.55
CA ASP A 11 14.02 13.67 -26.43
C ASP A 11 15.47 13.19 -26.52
N TYR A 12 16.22 13.33 -25.41
CA TYR A 12 17.61 12.92 -25.35
C TYR A 12 17.74 11.41 -25.43
N ASN A 13 18.49 10.95 -26.44
CA ASN A 13 18.87 9.55 -26.59
C ASN A 13 20.36 9.38 -26.29
N VAL A 14 20.67 8.68 -25.19
CA VAL A 14 22.04 8.45 -24.72
C VAL A 14 22.89 7.74 -25.78
N LEU A 15 22.31 6.77 -26.49
CA LEU A 15 23.03 5.99 -27.51
C LEU A 15 23.35 6.83 -28.74
N GLN A 16 22.41 7.64 -29.23
CA GLN A 16 22.65 8.53 -30.39
C GLN A 16 23.64 9.64 -30.05
N ALA A 17 23.55 10.21 -28.85
CA ALA A 17 24.50 11.25 -28.43
C ALA A 17 25.95 10.74 -28.28
N SER A 18 26.15 9.45 -28.01
CA SER A 18 27.48 8.85 -27.94
C SER A 18 28.06 8.46 -29.31
N THR A 19 27.22 8.21 -30.31
CA THR A 19 27.65 7.78 -31.66
C THR A 19 27.73 8.92 -32.66
N GLN A 20 26.84 9.92 -32.58
CA GLN A 20 26.71 10.98 -33.59
C GLN A 20 27.18 12.36 -33.12
N ASN A 21 27.53 12.54 -31.87
CA ASN A 21 27.91 13.82 -31.23
C ASN A 21 26.89 14.97 -31.48
N SER A 22 25.67 14.66 -31.93
CA SER A 22 24.60 15.60 -32.24
C SER A 22 23.33 15.24 -31.51
N ILE A 23 22.60 16.24 -31.03
CA ILE A 23 21.29 16.10 -30.42
C ILE A 23 20.28 16.58 -31.47
N GLU A 24 19.44 15.67 -31.97
CA GLU A 24 18.40 16.02 -32.92
C GLU A 24 17.25 16.75 -32.21
N VAL A 25 17.12 18.03 -32.50
CA VAL A 25 16.06 18.90 -32.01
C VAL A 25 15.43 19.60 -33.16
N ASN A 26 14.11 19.46 -33.36
CA ASN A 26 13.39 20.02 -34.50
C ASN A 26 12.56 21.24 -34.11
N ASP A 27 12.18 21.37 -32.83
CA ASP A 27 11.30 22.42 -32.36
C ASP A 27 11.63 22.88 -30.93
N SER A 28 11.15 24.06 -30.56
CA SER A 28 11.41 24.64 -29.24
C SER A 28 10.20 25.43 -28.72
N LEU A 29 10.03 25.42 -27.42
CA LEU A 29 9.00 26.18 -26.70
C LEU A 29 9.63 26.93 -25.52
N HIS A 30 9.22 28.16 -25.31
CA HIS A 30 9.58 28.93 -24.12
C HIS A 30 8.45 28.88 -23.09
N TYR A 31 8.75 28.40 -21.87
CA TYR A 31 7.80 28.35 -20.77
C TYR A 31 8.41 28.91 -19.49
N LYS A 32 7.86 30.01 -18.94
CA LYS A 32 8.34 30.69 -17.73
C LYS A 32 9.83 31.02 -17.76
N GLY A 33 10.36 31.45 -18.89
CA GLY A 33 11.78 31.78 -19.06
C GLY A 33 12.71 30.59 -19.32
N PHE A 34 12.17 29.37 -19.37
CA PHE A 34 12.94 28.16 -19.68
C PHE A 34 12.71 27.73 -21.13
N PRO A 35 13.74 27.64 -21.98
CA PRO A 35 13.63 27.01 -23.29
C PRO A 35 13.54 25.50 -23.14
N ILE A 36 12.61 24.91 -23.88
CA ILE A 36 12.34 23.47 -23.91
C ILE A 36 12.48 23.02 -25.37
N TYR A 37 13.45 22.16 -25.63
CA TYR A 37 13.77 21.63 -26.94
C TYR A 37 13.22 20.21 -27.04
N TYR A 38 12.57 19.89 -28.16
CA TYR A 38 11.97 18.57 -28.42
C TYR A 38 12.03 18.18 -29.91
N LYS A 39 11.90 16.88 -30.21
CA LYS A 39 11.99 16.37 -31.61
C LYS A 39 10.68 16.51 -32.34
N ASP A 40 9.59 15.88 -31.85
CA ASP A 40 8.31 15.83 -32.57
C ASP A 40 7.17 16.49 -31.80
N LYS A 41 6.80 15.89 -30.67
CA LYS A 41 5.72 16.36 -29.79
C LYS A 41 6.19 16.35 -28.34
N LEU A 42 5.84 17.41 -27.62
CA LEU A 42 6.17 17.50 -26.22
C LEU A 42 5.50 16.37 -25.43
N TYR A 43 6.34 15.56 -24.80
CA TYR A 43 5.95 14.34 -24.09
C TYR A 43 5.36 14.61 -22.71
N LEU A 44 5.94 15.57 -21.98
CA LEU A 44 5.47 16.05 -20.70
C LEU A 44 4.99 17.49 -20.79
N ARG A 45 3.98 17.86 -20.03
CA ARG A 45 3.55 19.25 -19.92
C ARG A 45 4.71 20.14 -19.42
N PRO A 46 4.91 21.35 -19.97
CA PRO A 46 5.96 22.27 -19.53
C PRO A 46 5.96 22.53 -18.02
N LYS A 47 4.77 22.61 -17.42
CA LYS A 47 4.60 22.76 -15.97
C LYS A 47 5.21 21.61 -15.16
N VAL A 48 5.21 20.39 -15.68
CA VAL A 48 5.81 19.23 -15.00
C VAL A 48 7.32 19.34 -15.00
N LEU A 49 7.91 19.78 -16.11
CA LEU A 49 9.35 20.00 -16.22
C LEU A 49 9.80 21.07 -15.21
N THR A 50 9.19 22.25 -15.24
CA THR A 50 9.61 23.37 -14.37
C THR A 50 9.32 23.14 -12.89
N ASN A 51 8.24 22.45 -12.52
CA ASN A 51 7.92 22.19 -11.11
C ASN A 51 8.89 21.21 -10.43
N ASN A 52 9.51 20.33 -11.19
CA ASN A 52 10.48 19.35 -10.67
C ASN A 52 11.92 19.88 -10.67
N LEU A 53 12.17 21.00 -11.30
CA LEU A 53 13.47 21.67 -11.33
C LEU A 53 13.74 22.37 -9.98
N ARG A 54 15.00 22.29 -9.48
CA ARG A 54 15.49 23.00 -8.30
C ARG A 54 16.69 23.92 -8.63
N ILE A 55 17.14 23.89 -9.86
CA ILE A 55 18.21 24.74 -10.37
C ILE A 55 17.54 26.00 -10.94
N THR A 56 17.84 27.16 -10.39
CA THR A 56 17.19 28.42 -10.77
C THR A 56 18.22 29.34 -11.41
N PRO A 57 17.94 29.95 -12.57
CA PRO A 57 18.78 30.99 -13.15
C PRO A 57 19.01 32.15 -12.15
N GLY A 58 20.20 32.75 -12.16
CA GLY A 58 20.59 33.83 -11.25
C GLY A 58 21.04 33.39 -9.86
N THR A 59 20.95 32.12 -9.50
CA THR A 59 21.40 31.58 -8.20
C THR A 59 22.78 30.96 -8.30
N LEU A 60 23.47 30.83 -7.17
CA LEU A 60 24.72 30.08 -7.07
C LEU A 60 24.49 28.59 -7.33
N TYR A 61 25.50 27.99 -7.98
CA TYR A 61 25.52 26.51 -8.14
C TYR A 61 25.45 25.84 -6.77
N ASN A 62 24.54 24.88 -6.63
CA ASN A 62 24.38 24.14 -5.41
C ASN A 62 24.13 22.66 -5.75
N GLU A 63 25.07 21.81 -5.35
CA GLU A 63 24.99 20.38 -5.62
C GLU A 63 23.73 19.71 -5.02
N GLN A 64 23.30 20.15 -3.84
CA GLN A 64 22.07 19.62 -3.24
C GLN A 64 20.83 19.90 -4.11
N ASN A 65 20.77 21.05 -4.77
CA ASN A 65 19.70 21.38 -5.70
C ASN A 65 19.76 20.52 -6.96
N VAL A 66 20.95 20.20 -7.45
CA VAL A 66 21.17 19.26 -8.56
C VAL A 66 20.67 17.88 -8.17
N GLN A 67 21.09 17.35 -7.01
CA GLN A 67 20.66 16.03 -6.50
C GLN A 67 19.15 15.97 -6.27
N ARG A 68 18.55 17.04 -5.74
CA ARG A 68 17.10 17.16 -5.60
C ARG A 68 16.39 17.17 -6.95
N THR A 69 16.98 17.78 -7.97
CA THR A 69 16.44 17.78 -9.34
C THR A 69 16.48 16.37 -9.92
N TYR A 70 17.59 15.65 -9.81
CA TYR A 70 17.66 14.23 -10.18
C TYR A 70 16.61 13.37 -9.47
N SER A 71 16.49 13.53 -8.15
CA SER A 71 15.50 12.79 -7.35
C SER A 71 14.07 13.11 -7.75
N ASN A 72 13.76 14.35 -8.14
CA ASN A 72 12.43 14.73 -8.60
C ASN A 72 12.07 14.10 -9.93
N TYR A 73 12.96 14.18 -10.93
CA TYR A 73 12.72 13.54 -12.23
C TYR A 73 12.73 12.02 -12.15
N GLY A 74 13.56 11.42 -11.29
CA GLY A 74 13.61 9.99 -11.04
C GLY A 74 12.31 9.38 -10.48
N ARG A 75 11.39 10.21 -9.97
CA ARG A 75 10.05 9.77 -9.54
C ARG A 75 9.03 9.74 -10.68
N LEU A 76 9.35 10.37 -11.81
CA LEU A 76 8.46 10.45 -12.96
C LEU A 76 8.57 9.16 -13.78
N GLN A 77 7.56 8.30 -13.68
CA GLN A 77 7.52 7.00 -14.38
C GLN A 77 7.57 7.13 -15.92
N ALA A 78 7.24 8.32 -16.43
CA ALA A 78 7.33 8.67 -17.83
C ALA A 78 8.76 8.79 -18.34
N LEU A 79 9.74 8.97 -17.45
CA LEU A 79 11.14 9.16 -17.78
C LEU A 79 11.94 7.90 -17.46
N LYS A 80 12.88 7.54 -18.34
CA LYS A 80 13.81 6.44 -18.15
C LYS A 80 15.13 6.92 -17.53
N TYR A 81 15.67 8.02 -18.07
CA TYR A 81 16.92 8.62 -17.61
C TYR A 81 16.81 10.14 -17.56
N THR A 82 17.55 10.73 -16.64
CA THR A 82 17.78 12.17 -16.53
C THR A 82 19.28 12.39 -16.49
N ASN A 83 19.77 13.33 -17.29
CA ASN A 83 21.16 13.78 -17.27
C ASN A 83 21.18 15.30 -17.19
N ILE A 84 22.01 15.87 -16.33
CA ILE A 84 22.16 17.32 -16.17
C ILE A 84 23.62 17.63 -16.44
N ARG A 85 23.86 18.44 -17.48
CA ARG A 85 25.21 18.90 -17.85
C ARG A 85 25.32 20.39 -17.67
N PHE A 86 26.49 20.81 -17.24
CA PHE A 86 26.84 22.22 -17.04
C PHE A 86 27.97 22.58 -17.99
N PHE A 87 27.81 23.73 -18.65
CA PHE A 87 28.83 24.29 -19.55
C PHE A 87 29.15 25.71 -19.11
N GLU A 88 30.43 26.07 -19.07
CA GLU A 88 30.87 27.41 -18.77
C GLU A 88 30.55 28.39 -19.91
N VAL A 89 30.22 29.62 -19.54
CA VAL A 89 30.00 30.69 -20.51
C VAL A 89 31.32 31.38 -20.81
N GLN A 90 31.87 31.18 -21.98
CA GLN A 90 33.24 31.58 -22.40
C GLN A 90 33.51 33.12 -22.47
N GLN A 91 32.50 34.00 -22.39
CA GLN A 91 32.64 35.44 -22.60
C GLN A 91 32.21 36.29 -21.41
N SER A 92 32.25 35.79 -20.19
CA SER A 92 31.78 36.50 -19.01
C SER A 92 32.92 36.69 -17.99
N ASP A 93 33.13 37.92 -17.55
CA ASP A 93 34.04 38.25 -16.43
C ASP A 93 33.66 37.56 -15.12
N SER A 94 32.49 36.98 -15.04
CA SER A 94 31.99 36.19 -13.90
C SER A 94 31.80 34.72 -14.29
N ALA A 95 32.21 33.80 -13.41
CA ALA A 95 32.07 32.36 -13.61
C ALA A 95 30.60 31.95 -13.68
N LYS A 96 30.06 31.84 -14.88
CA LYS A 96 28.65 31.49 -15.17
C LYS A 96 28.51 30.11 -15.83
N LEU A 97 27.45 29.38 -15.45
CA LEU A 97 27.13 28.07 -16.00
C LEU A 97 25.78 28.05 -16.71
N ASN A 98 25.74 27.49 -17.91
CA ASN A 98 24.51 27.06 -18.56
C ASN A 98 24.22 25.61 -18.22
N ALA A 99 23.04 25.33 -17.68
CA ALA A 99 22.57 24.00 -17.32
C ALA A 99 21.65 23.42 -18.39
N TYR A 100 21.91 22.21 -18.83
CA TYR A 100 21.06 21.47 -19.77
C TYR A 100 20.49 20.23 -19.06
N VAL A 101 19.17 20.20 -18.89
CA VAL A 101 18.43 19.08 -18.34
C VAL A 101 17.94 18.20 -19.48
N MET A 102 18.63 17.07 -19.66
CA MET A 102 18.39 16.11 -20.74
C MET A 102 17.55 14.94 -20.19
N LEU A 103 16.40 14.72 -20.80
CA LEU A 103 15.40 13.74 -20.37
C LEU A 103 15.19 12.68 -21.44
N THR A 104 15.31 11.42 -21.06
CA THR A 104 15.03 10.28 -21.94
C THR A 104 13.66 9.71 -21.62
N ARG A 105 12.82 9.56 -22.64
CA ARG A 105 11.48 8.97 -22.51
C ARG A 105 11.55 7.51 -22.06
N GLY A 106 10.65 7.13 -21.15
CA GLY A 106 10.38 5.74 -20.79
C GLY A 106 9.38 5.09 -21.77
N LYS A 107 9.19 3.78 -21.66
CA LYS A 107 8.12 3.08 -22.35
C LYS A 107 6.76 3.57 -21.83
N HIS A 108 5.86 3.95 -22.72
CA HIS A 108 4.52 4.46 -22.35
C HIS A 108 3.66 3.39 -21.74
N GLN A 109 3.71 2.19 -22.28
CA GLN A 109 2.82 1.09 -21.95
C GLN A 109 3.63 -0.17 -21.68
N SER A 110 3.12 -1.01 -20.80
CA SER A 110 3.59 -2.36 -20.58
C SER A 110 2.43 -3.28 -20.23
N VAL A 111 2.52 -4.51 -20.67
CA VAL A 111 1.64 -5.60 -20.28
C VAL A 111 2.51 -6.64 -19.58
N SER A 112 2.06 -7.16 -18.45
CA SER A 112 2.69 -8.27 -17.75
C SER A 112 1.69 -9.39 -17.55
N PHE A 113 2.19 -10.61 -17.66
CA PHE A 113 1.46 -11.85 -17.37
C PHE A 113 2.16 -12.53 -16.21
N GLU A 114 1.38 -13.04 -15.27
CA GLU A 114 1.87 -13.74 -14.09
C GLU A 114 1.04 -15.00 -13.90
N VAL A 115 1.71 -16.13 -13.66
CA VAL A 115 1.08 -17.42 -13.35
C VAL A 115 1.68 -17.93 -12.05
N GLU A 116 0.85 -18.31 -11.12
CA GLU A 116 1.21 -18.75 -9.78
C GLU A 116 0.61 -20.14 -9.51
N GLY A 117 1.37 -21.03 -8.90
CA GLY A 117 0.84 -22.20 -8.21
C GLY A 117 0.55 -21.82 -6.76
N THR A 118 -0.61 -22.17 -6.23
CA THR A 118 -1.00 -21.89 -4.84
C THR A 118 -1.11 -23.17 -4.04
N ASN A 119 -0.83 -23.10 -2.75
CA ASN A 119 -1.09 -24.16 -1.79
C ASN A 119 -1.57 -23.50 -0.49
N SER A 120 -2.86 -23.59 -0.21
CA SER A 120 -3.50 -22.99 0.95
C SER A 120 -3.88 -24.09 1.94
N ALA A 121 -3.05 -24.33 2.94
CA ALA A 121 -3.28 -25.33 4.00
C ALA A 121 -3.47 -26.79 3.48
N GLY A 122 -2.88 -27.13 2.34
CA GLY A 122 -2.98 -28.44 1.71
C GLY A 122 -3.81 -28.46 0.43
N ASP A 123 -4.63 -27.44 0.21
CA ASP A 123 -5.41 -27.28 -1.01
C ASP A 123 -4.54 -26.73 -2.13
N LEU A 124 -4.49 -27.44 -3.25
CA LEU A 124 -3.70 -27.07 -4.41
C LEU A 124 -4.52 -26.22 -5.36
N GLY A 125 -3.89 -25.18 -5.88
CA GLY A 125 -4.53 -24.28 -6.81
C GLY A 125 -3.58 -23.66 -7.81
N ALA A 126 -4.15 -22.85 -8.70
CA ALA A 126 -3.46 -22.05 -9.66
C ALA A 126 -4.11 -20.67 -9.80
N ALA A 127 -3.30 -19.65 -10.02
CA ALA A 127 -3.78 -18.31 -10.32
C ALA A 127 -3.06 -17.75 -11.54
N ALA A 128 -3.77 -16.91 -12.30
CA ALA A 128 -3.19 -16.16 -13.41
C ALA A 128 -3.62 -14.71 -13.33
N SER A 129 -2.73 -13.80 -13.70
CA SER A 129 -3.06 -12.39 -13.78
C SER A 129 -2.47 -11.72 -15.02
N VAL A 130 -3.18 -10.71 -15.49
CA VAL A 130 -2.76 -9.82 -16.58
C VAL A 130 -2.83 -8.40 -16.07
N ALA A 131 -1.73 -7.66 -16.18
CA ALA A 131 -1.70 -6.25 -15.80
C ALA A 131 -1.26 -5.38 -16.99
N PHE A 132 -2.06 -4.38 -17.29
CA PHE A 132 -1.75 -3.30 -18.22
C PHE A 132 -1.36 -2.05 -17.45
N GLN A 133 -0.27 -1.41 -17.85
CA GLN A 133 0.18 -0.16 -17.26
C GLN A 133 0.46 0.89 -18.32
N HIS A 134 -0.08 2.10 -18.12
CA HIS A 134 0.21 3.30 -18.92
C HIS A 134 0.87 4.38 -18.04
N ARG A 135 2.07 4.86 -18.41
CA ARG A 135 2.95 5.70 -17.55
C ARG A 135 2.95 7.18 -17.91
N ASN A 136 1.99 7.69 -18.58
CA ASN A 136 1.89 9.14 -18.89
C ASN A 136 0.52 9.48 -19.47
N MET A 137 -0.54 9.10 -18.77
CA MET A 137 -1.91 9.15 -19.29
C MET A 137 -2.32 10.56 -19.73
N PHE A 138 -1.99 11.58 -18.93
CA PHE A 138 -2.34 12.97 -19.17
C PHE A 138 -1.12 13.88 -19.38
N LYS A 139 0.01 13.36 -19.85
CA LYS A 139 1.28 14.09 -20.04
C LYS A 139 1.83 14.74 -18.75
N GLY A 140 1.48 14.21 -17.60
CA GLY A 140 1.94 14.65 -16.27
C GLY A 140 2.71 13.57 -15.54
N SER A 141 3.08 12.49 -16.24
CA SER A 141 3.66 11.27 -15.67
C SER A 141 2.71 10.54 -14.71
N GLU A 142 1.41 10.67 -14.94
CA GLU A 142 0.40 9.87 -14.25
C GLU A 142 0.51 8.41 -14.68
N THR A 143 0.41 7.50 -13.72
CA THR A 143 0.44 6.05 -14.00
C THR A 143 -0.95 5.48 -13.81
N PHE A 144 -1.50 4.93 -14.87
CA PHE A 144 -2.70 4.10 -14.81
C PHE A 144 -2.31 2.63 -14.86
N MET A 145 -2.86 1.83 -13.98
CA MET A 145 -2.71 0.37 -13.96
C MET A 145 -4.09 -0.26 -13.94
N PHE A 146 -4.27 -1.28 -14.76
CA PHE A 146 -5.45 -2.14 -14.75
C PHE A 146 -4.98 -3.59 -14.68
N LYS A 147 -5.44 -4.33 -13.66
CA LYS A 147 -5.09 -5.72 -13.44
C LYS A 147 -6.35 -6.57 -13.38
N LEU A 148 -6.31 -7.70 -14.08
CA LEU A 148 -7.28 -8.78 -13.96
C LEU A 148 -6.58 -9.99 -13.35
N ARG A 149 -7.24 -10.67 -12.42
CA ARG A 149 -6.76 -11.90 -11.77
C ARG A 149 -7.86 -12.93 -11.74
N GLY A 150 -7.51 -14.17 -12.04
CA GLY A 150 -8.34 -15.36 -11.80
C GLY A 150 -7.56 -16.36 -10.98
N ALA A 151 -8.20 -17.01 -10.00
CA ALA A 151 -7.63 -18.09 -9.24
C ALA A 151 -8.64 -19.23 -9.08
N TYR A 152 -8.12 -20.44 -9.02
CA TYR A 152 -8.87 -21.67 -8.77
C TYR A 152 -8.08 -22.50 -7.75
N GLU A 153 -8.78 -23.03 -6.73
CA GLU A 153 -8.21 -23.96 -5.77
C GLU A 153 -9.20 -25.12 -5.56
N ALA A 154 -8.69 -26.34 -5.55
CA ALA A 154 -9.46 -27.52 -5.18
C ALA A 154 -9.45 -27.62 -3.65
N VAL A 155 -10.59 -27.33 -3.01
CA VAL A 155 -10.72 -27.31 -1.54
C VAL A 155 -11.08 -28.70 -1.04
N SER A 156 -10.25 -29.27 -0.18
CA SER A 156 -10.50 -30.56 0.49
C SER A 156 -11.09 -30.28 1.88
N GLY A 157 -12.42 -30.32 2.05
CA GLY A 157 -12.79 -30.11 3.41
C GLY A 157 -14.20 -30.31 3.92
N LEU A 158 -15.25 -29.94 3.31
CA LEU A 158 -16.60 -30.16 3.87
C LEU A 158 -17.31 -31.31 3.14
N GLN A 159 -17.44 -32.43 3.83
CA GLN A 159 -18.05 -33.67 3.28
C GLN A 159 -19.51 -33.52 2.80
N SER A 160 -20.15 -32.38 3.01
CA SER A 160 -21.56 -32.14 2.73
C SER A 160 -21.87 -31.22 1.56
N SER A 161 -20.90 -30.48 1.00
CA SER A 161 -21.15 -29.56 -0.10
C SER A 161 -20.86 -30.16 -1.47
N LEU A 162 -21.78 -29.96 -2.41
CA LEU A 162 -21.71 -30.47 -3.78
C LEU A 162 -20.60 -29.82 -4.63
N ASN A 163 -20.12 -28.64 -4.26
CA ASN A 163 -19.02 -27.93 -4.91
C ASN A 163 -17.85 -27.80 -3.94
N GLN A 164 -16.71 -28.39 -4.27
CA GLN A 164 -15.49 -28.36 -3.47
C GLN A 164 -14.45 -27.37 -4.05
N ASP A 165 -14.88 -26.46 -4.90
CA ASP A 165 -13.97 -25.57 -5.62
C ASP A 165 -14.02 -24.16 -5.07
N TYR A 166 -12.85 -23.52 -4.98
CA TYR A 166 -12.71 -22.10 -4.75
C TYR A 166 -12.38 -21.39 -6.07
N ILE A 167 -13.19 -20.42 -6.44
CA ILE A 167 -12.97 -19.58 -7.61
C ILE A 167 -12.89 -18.13 -7.16
N GLU A 168 -11.85 -17.42 -7.61
CA GLU A 168 -11.69 -16.00 -7.39
C GLU A 168 -11.49 -15.25 -8.71
N LEU A 169 -12.24 -14.18 -8.92
CA LEU A 169 -12.09 -13.26 -10.04
C LEU A 169 -11.91 -11.85 -9.49
N GLY A 170 -10.78 -11.23 -9.83
CA GLY A 170 -10.41 -9.88 -9.38
C GLY A 170 -10.20 -8.93 -10.54
N ALA A 171 -10.66 -7.70 -10.37
CA ALA A 171 -10.34 -6.58 -11.25
C ALA A 171 -9.89 -5.39 -10.41
N GLU A 172 -8.77 -4.78 -10.77
CA GLU A 172 -8.21 -3.62 -10.10
C GLU A 172 -7.87 -2.54 -11.12
N ALA A 173 -8.27 -1.30 -10.84
CA ALA A 173 -7.90 -0.13 -11.61
C ALA A 173 -7.31 0.92 -10.67
N THR A 174 -6.08 1.35 -10.91
CA THR A 174 -5.40 2.34 -10.08
C THR A 174 -4.85 3.47 -10.94
N ILE A 175 -5.04 4.71 -10.53
CA ILE A 175 -4.40 5.86 -11.12
C ILE A 175 -3.58 6.61 -10.08
N ASN A 176 -2.30 6.80 -10.37
CA ASN A 176 -1.35 7.48 -9.49
C ASN A 176 -0.88 8.79 -10.14
N PHE A 177 -1.08 9.90 -9.45
CA PHE A 177 -0.60 11.22 -9.83
C PHE A 177 0.68 11.54 -9.04
N PRO A 178 1.81 11.84 -9.69
CA PRO A 178 3.06 12.18 -9.00
C PRO A 178 3.03 13.60 -8.42
N ARG A 179 1.89 14.01 -7.89
CA ARG A 179 1.63 15.33 -7.32
C ARG A 179 0.54 15.27 -6.24
N PHE A 180 0.61 16.17 -5.28
CA PHE A 180 -0.41 16.32 -4.25
C PHE A 180 -1.63 17.08 -4.80
N MET A 181 -2.78 16.39 -4.93
CA MET A 181 -4.00 16.93 -5.56
C MET A 181 -5.05 17.41 -4.55
N PHE A 182 -4.68 17.71 -3.32
CA PHE A 182 -5.64 18.24 -2.35
C PHE A 182 -5.95 19.73 -2.65
N PRO A 183 -7.24 20.10 -2.80
CA PRO A 183 -7.61 21.45 -3.28
C PRO A 183 -7.33 22.57 -2.28
N PHE A 184 -7.50 22.32 -0.97
CA PHE A 184 -7.50 23.35 0.08
C PHE A 184 -6.12 23.68 0.65
N VAL A 185 -5.04 23.34 -0.02
CA VAL A 185 -3.68 23.53 0.48
C VAL A 185 -2.85 24.36 -0.51
N SER A 186 -2.02 25.27 0.03
CA SER A 186 -1.18 26.17 -0.76
C SER A 186 -0.18 25.46 -1.68
N SER A 187 0.23 26.12 -2.77
CA SER A 187 1.20 25.56 -3.71
C SER A 187 2.56 25.29 -3.08
N ASP A 188 2.96 26.11 -2.09
CA ASP A 188 4.24 25.96 -1.41
C ASP A 188 4.26 24.76 -0.47
N PHE A 189 3.16 24.51 0.23
CA PHE A 189 2.99 23.30 1.04
C PHE A 189 3.03 22.04 0.16
N LYS A 190 2.34 22.04 -1.00
CA LYS A 190 2.38 20.93 -1.98
C LYS A 190 3.79 20.63 -2.46
N ARG A 191 4.60 21.68 -2.71
CA ARG A 191 6.01 21.56 -3.13
C ARG A 191 6.91 21.02 -2.02
N ARG A 192 6.60 21.32 -0.74
CA ARG A 192 7.38 20.87 0.41
C ARG A 192 7.17 19.39 0.69
N ILE A 193 5.92 18.95 0.78
CA ILE A 193 5.56 17.57 1.11
C ILE A 193 5.86 16.60 -0.04
N ARG A 194 5.64 17.02 -1.31
CA ARG A 194 5.83 16.17 -2.50
C ARG A 194 5.06 14.85 -2.43
N ALA A 195 3.84 14.91 -1.92
CA ALA A 195 2.97 13.75 -1.87
C ALA A 195 2.52 13.34 -3.28
N THR A 196 2.34 12.05 -3.47
CA THR A 196 1.60 11.48 -4.60
C THR A 196 0.15 11.29 -4.21
N THR A 197 -0.75 11.36 -5.19
CA THR A 197 -2.18 11.09 -5.01
C THR A 197 -2.54 9.82 -5.77
N GLU A 198 -3.22 8.91 -5.11
CA GLU A 198 -3.65 7.64 -5.69
C GLU A 198 -5.16 7.48 -5.55
N PHE A 199 -5.81 7.12 -6.65
CA PHE A 199 -7.19 6.65 -6.68
C PHE A 199 -7.19 5.19 -7.13
N GLY A 200 -7.91 4.35 -6.41
CA GLY A 200 -8.04 2.93 -6.70
C GLY A 200 -9.49 2.50 -6.73
N LEU A 201 -9.82 1.58 -7.63
CA LEU A 201 -11.06 0.82 -7.67
C LEU A 201 -10.68 -0.65 -7.69
N GLN A 202 -11.35 -1.46 -6.89
CA GLN A 202 -11.13 -2.89 -6.84
C GLN A 202 -12.48 -3.60 -6.77
N TYR A 203 -12.58 -4.68 -7.51
CA TYR A 203 -13.70 -5.62 -7.47
C TYR A 203 -13.14 -7.02 -7.33
N ASN A 204 -13.66 -7.77 -6.38
CA ASN A 204 -13.26 -9.15 -6.11
C ASN A 204 -14.52 -9.99 -5.92
N TYR A 205 -14.67 -11.00 -6.75
CA TYR A 205 -15.70 -12.03 -6.67
C TYR A 205 -15.06 -13.31 -6.18
N GLN A 206 -15.57 -13.88 -5.09
CA GLN A 206 -15.11 -15.12 -4.50
C GLN A 206 -16.28 -16.08 -4.38
N MET A 207 -16.14 -17.24 -4.96
CA MET A 207 -17.07 -18.35 -4.80
C MET A 207 -16.35 -19.46 -4.01
N ARG A 208 -16.93 -19.82 -2.89
CA ARG A 208 -16.51 -20.92 -2.03
C ARG A 208 -17.65 -21.91 -1.88
N PRO A 209 -17.38 -23.15 -1.43
CA PRO A 209 -18.44 -24.12 -1.17
C PRO A 209 -19.53 -23.56 -0.25
N GLU A 210 -19.14 -22.78 0.77
CA GLU A 210 -20.03 -22.29 1.81
C GLU A 210 -20.78 -21.01 1.42
N PHE A 211 -20.17 -20.16 0.56
CA PHE A 211 -20.74 -18.86 0.19
C PHE A 211 -20.17 -18.28 -1.09
N THR A 212 -20.90 -17.35 -1.66
CA THR A 212 -20.38 -16.41 -2.64
C THR A 212 -20.26 -15.03 -2.02
N ARG A 213 -19.12 -14.40 -2.22
CA ARG A 213 -18.82 -13.06 -1.67
C ARG A 213 -18.32 -12.12 -2.76
N ILE A 214 -18.84 -10.91 -2.75
CA ILE A 214 -18.38 -9.81 -3.59
C ILE A 214 -17.81 -8.71 -2.69
N VAL A 215 -16.61 -8.26 -3.00
CA VAL A 215 -16.00 -7.10 -2.33
C VAL A 215 -15.71 -6.04 -3.40
N ALA A 216 -16.38 -4.91 -3.30
CA ALA A 216 -16.10 -3.75 -4.14
C ALA A 216 -15.47 -2.65 -3.29
N SER A 217 -14.34 -2.11 -3.73
CA SER A 217 -13.60 -1.09 -2.97
C SER A 217 -13.29 0.12 -3.83
N ALA A 218 -13.33 1.30 -3.22
CA ALA A 218 -12.90 2.56 -3.81
C ALA A 218 -12.03 3.33 -2.82
N GLY A 219 -10.85 3.75 -3.25
CA GLY A 219 -9.88 4.39 -2.37
C GLY A 219 -9.32 5.69 -2.93
N TRP A 220 -9.06 6.64 -2.02
CA TRP A 220 -8.35 7.89 -2.28
C TRP A 220 -7.28 8.08 -1.23
N SER A 221 -6.02 8.04 -1.63
CA SER A 221 -4.90 8.12 -0.70
C SER A 221 -3.81 9.10 -1.14
N TYR A 222 -3.06 9.57 -0.17
CA TYR A 222 -1.85 10.37 -0.34
C TYR A 222 -0.66 9.65 0.27
N LYS A 223 0.47 9.64 -0.44
CA LYS A 223 1.72 9.01 0.01
C LYS A 223 2.87 9.99 -0.14
N TRP A 224 3.72 10.11 0.88
CA TRP A 224 4.96 10.89 0.79
C TRP A 224 6.05 10.29 1.67
N GLY A 225 7.28 10.61 1.34
CA GLY A 225 8.45 10.22 2.12
C GLY A 225 9.33 11.41 2.46
N VAL A 226 9.95 11.36 3.62
CA VAL A 226 10.85 12.39 4.16
C VAL A 226 12.20 11.77 4.52
N GLN A 227 13.24 12.59 4.70
CA GLN A 227 14.56 12.17 5.18
C GLN A 227 15.18 11.00 4.39
N GLN A 228 15.35 11.18 3.08
CA GLN A 228 15.92 10.15 2.20
C GLN A 228 15.12 8.82 2.22
N GLN A 229 13.80 8.91 2.35
CA GLN A 229 12.87 7.78 2.44
C GLN A 229 12.96 6.96 3.75
N ARG A 230 13.60 7.51 4.79
CA ARG A 230 13.56 6.89 6.12
C ARG A 230 12.16 6.92 6.71
N SER A 231 11.44 8.04 6.53
CA SER A 231 10.05 8.16 6.97
C SER A 231 9.13 8.12 5.77
N GLN A 232 8.13 7.26 5.83
CA GLN A 232 7.06 7.15 4.84
C GLN A 232 5.73 7.39 5.54
N HIS A 233 4.88 8.19 4.89
CA HIS A 233 3.56 8.53 5.39
C HIS A 233 2.52 8.19 4.33
N ARG A 234 1.39 7.67 4.75
CA ARG A 234 0.21 7.46 3.93
C ARG A 234 -1.02 7.96 4.68
N ILE A 235 -1.84 8.75 4.02
CA ILE A 235 -3.19 9.09 4.47
C ILE A 235 -4.16 8.46 3.49
N ASP A 236 -5.01 7.57 3.96
CA ASP A 236 -6.20 7.11 3.27
C ASP A 236 -7.32 8.11 3.64
N LEU A 237 -7.56 9.08 2.76
CA LEU A 237 -8.56 10.11 3.02
C LEU A 237 -9.96 9.52 3.00
N LEU A 238 -10.18 8.60 2.07
CA LEU A 238 -11.42 7.86 1.92
C LEU A 238 -11.09 6.46 1.40
N ASP A 239 -11.61 5.46 2.08
CA ASP A 239 -11.54 4.07 1.66
C ASP A 239 -12.90 3.43 1.96
N ILE A 240 -13.61 3.09 0.89
CA ILE A 240 -14.95 2.50 0.91
C ILE A 240 -14.80 1.05 0.54
N ASN A 241 -15.26 0.16 1.40
CA ASN A 241 -15.34 -1.26 1.12
C ASN A 241 -16.80 -1.70 1.27
N TYR A 242 -17.36 -2.19 0.20
CA TYR A 242 -18.68 -2.80 0.16
C TYR A 242 -18.53 -4.30 0.10
N LEU A 243 -19.00 -4.97 1.14
CA LEU A 243 -19.04 -6.41 1.25
C LEU A 243 -20.46 -6.88 1.01
N TYR A 244 -20.67 -7.75 0.05
CA TYR A 244 -21.96 -8.30 -0.34
C TYR A 244 -21.90 -9.82 -0.45
N MET A 245 -22.87 -10.50 0.15
CA MET A 245 -23.03 -11.96 0.17
C MET A 245 -24.25 -12.36 -0.65
N PRO A 246 -24.13 -12.51 -1.98
CA PRO A 246 -25.29 -12.85 -2.83
C PRO A 246 -25.87 -14.22 -2.56
N SER A 247 -25.08 -15.18 -2.09
CA SER A 247 -25.56 -16.52 -1.74
C SER A 247 -24.75 -17.13 -0.60
N ILE A 248 -25.43 -17.84 0.26
CA ILE A 248 -24.87 -18.71 1.30
C ILE A 248 -25.48 -20.08 1.08
N ASP A 249 -24.67 -21.14 1.14
CA ASP A 249 -25.15 -22.51 1.00
C ASP A 249 -26.21 -22.83 2.07
N GLN A 250 -27.28 -23.50 1.66
CA GLN A 250 -28.42 -23.76 2.54
C GLN A 250 -28.05 -24.68 3.70
N THR A 251 -27.26 -25.70 3.43
CA THR A 251 -26.81 -26.66 4.45
C THR A 251 -25.88 -25.96 5.47
N PHE A 252 -24.98 -25.15 4.95
CA PHE A 252 -24.11 -24.33 5.81
C PHE A 252 -24.92 -23.35 6.66
N LYS A 253 -25.93 -22.71 6.09
CA LYS A 253 -26.82 -21.79 6.79
C LYS A 253 -27.58 -22.48 7.92
N GLU A 254 -28.20 -23.63 7.65
CA GLU A 254 -28.96 -24.39 8.63
C GLU A 254 -28.08 -24.95 9.74
N ASP A 255 -26.91 -25.51 9.41
CA ASP A 255 -26.04 -26.16 10.38
C ASP A 255 -25.24 -25.19 11.24
N TYR A 256 -24.78 -24.06 10.68
CA TYR A 256 -23.85 -23.15 11.36
C TYR A 256 -24.42 -21.78 11.69
N LEU A 257 -25.39 -21.25 10.92
CA LEU A 257 -25.94 -19.92 11.14
C LEU A 257 -27.30 -19.92 11.87
N GLU A 258 -28.10 -20.96 11.72
CA GLU A 258 -29.46 -21.02 12.31
C GLU A 258 -29.55 -21.93 13.55
N LYS A 259 -28.85 -23.09 13.54
CA LYS A 259 -28.84 -24.01 14.69
C LYS A 259 -27.96 -23.52 15.85
N ASP A 260 -26.82 -22.98 15.52
CA ASP A 260 -25.92 -22.39 16.53
C ASP A 260 -26.26 -20.91 16.74
N GLU A 261 -26.41 -20.51 18.00
CA GLU A 261 -26.53 -19.12 18.41
C GLU A 261 -25.20 -18.35 18.24
N ASN A 262 -24.31 -18.78 17.31
CA ASN A 262 -23.01 -18.17 17.11
C ASN A 262 -23.14 -16.79 16.46
N TYR A 263 -23.18 -15.78 17.31
CA TYR A 263 -23.35 -14.37 16.91
C TYR A 263 -22.18 -13.87 16.07
N ILE A 264 -20.94 -14.31 16.39
CA ILE A 264 -19.72 -13.91 15.67
C ILE A 264 -19.79 -14.40 14.24
N LEU A 265 -20.20 -15.64 14.05
CA LEU A 265 -20.32 -16.24 12.74
C LEU A 265 -21.40 -15.52 11.90
N LYS A 266 -22.60 -15.34 12.45
CA LYS A 266 -23.70 -14.60 11.77
C LYS A 266 -23.26 -13.23 11.30
N TYR A 267 -22.63 -12.46 12.18
CA TYR A 267 -22.16 -11.11 11.89
C TYR A 267 -21.17 -11.06 10.71
N ASN A 268 -20.36 -12.11 10.54
CA ASN A 268 -19.36 -12.19 9.48
C ASN A 268 -19.92 -12.53 8.09
N TYR A 269 -21.14 -13.08 8.05
CA TYR A 269 -21.85 -13.41 6.80
C TYR A 269 -22.95 -12.40 6.43
N GLU A 270 -22.96 -11.23 7.06
CA GLU A 270 -23.86 -10.14 6.71
C GLU A 270 -23.21 -9.15 5.74
N ASP A 271 -24.04 -8.56 4.89
CA ASP A 271 -23.64 -7.43 4.04
C ASP A 271 -23.20 -6.23 4.89
N ARG A 272 -22.12 -5.55 4.46
CA ARG A 272 -21.60 -4.45 5.26
C ARG A 272 -20.86 -3.41 4.44
N PHE A 273 -21.04 -2.15 4.82
CA PHE A 273 -20.19 -1.05 4.39
C PHE A 273 -19.10 -0.75 5.44
N ILE A 274 -17.88 -0.57 4.97
CA ILE A 274 -16.78 -0.05 5.77
C ILE A 274 -16.27 1.20 5.07
N VAL A 275 -16.61 2.37 5.61
CA VAL A 275 -16.10 3.66 5.12
C VAL A 275 -15.13 4.20 6.14
N ARG A 276 -13.84 4.16 5.81
CA ARG A 276 -12.77 4.51 6.74
C ARG A 276 -11.88 5.64 6.23
N THR A 277 -11.28 6.34 7.17
CA THR A 277 -10.10 7.18 7.00
C THR A 277 -8.95 6.55 7.76
N GLY A 278 -7.73 6.66 7.26
CA GLY A 278 -6.58 6.04 7.89
C GLY A 278 -5.31 6.87 7.77
N TYR A 279 -4.37 6.63 8.68
CA TYR A 279 -3.04 7.15 8.63
C TYR A 279 -2.03 6.05 8.93
N SER A 280 -1.03 5.91 8.06
CA SER A 280 0.06 4.96 8.25
C SER A 280 1.40 5.71 8.24
N TYR A 281 2.24 5.37 9.20
CA TYR A 281 3.60 5.87 9.33
C TYR A 281 4.57 4.70 9.39
N ILE A 282 5.62 4.75 8.56
CA ILE A 282 6.71 3.79 8.58
C ILE A 282 8.02 4.57 8.71
N TYR A 283 8.79 4.26 9.73
CA TYR A 283 10.16 4.74 9.88
C TYR A 283 11.13 3.58 9.77
N ASN A 284 12.17 3.73 8.93
CA ASN A 284 13.25 2.77 8.80
C ASN A 284 14.60 3.49 8.97
N SER A 285 15.34 3.13 10.02
CA SER A 285 16.61 3.78 10.35
C SER A 285 17.68 3.59 9.28
N ALA A 286 17.64 2.49 8.54
CA ALA A 286 18.60 2.21 7.47
C ALA A 286 18.30 3.01 6.18
N GLY A 287 17.06 3.44 5.95
CA GLY A 287 16.68 4.22 4.78
C GLY A 287 17.11 3.57 3.46
N ARG A 288 17.72 4.36 2.55
CA ARG A 288 18.25 3.86 1.26
C ARG A 288 19.42 2.88 1.37
N ALA A 289 20.12 2.82 2.50
CA ALA A 289 21.25 1.90 2.67
C ALA A 289 20.84 0.42 2.55
N LEU A 290 19.59 0.08 2.92
CA LEU A 290 19.02 -1.24 2.67
C LEU A 290 18.86 -1.58 1.17
N MET A 291 18.62 -0.57 0.34
CA MET A 291 18.44 -0.79 -1.10
C MET A 291 19.78 -1.00 -1.84
N ASN A 292 20.88 -0.55 -1.26
CA ASN A 292 22.19 -0.58 -1.90
C ASN A 292 23.07 -1.78 -1.49
N ASN A 293 22.55 -2.76 -0.75
CA ASN A 293 23.25 -3.97 -0.28
C ASN A 293 24.59 -3.68 0.46
N SER A 294 24.85 -2.44 0.85
CA SER A 294 26.02 -2.06 1.62
C SER A 294 25.82 -2.51 3.05
N GLY A 295 26.52 -3.52 3.47
CA GLY A 295 26.63 -4.16 4.77
C GLY A 295 25.54 -3.78 5.77
N ILE A 296 24.61 -4.69 6.06
CA ILE A 296 23.47 -4.46 6.96
C ILE A 296 24.05 -4.18 8.36
N GLY A 297 24.17 -2.92 8.73
CA GLY A 297 24.42 -2.51 10.10
C GLY A 297 23.17 -2.63 10.98
N ASN A 298 23.29 -2.21 12.22
CA ASN A 298 22.16 -2.14 13.14
C ASN A 298 21.04 -1.30 12.52
N SER A 299 19.84 -1.84 12.51
CA SER A 299 18.68 -1.15 11.94
C SER A 299 17.41 -1.43 12.75
N TYR A 300 16.49 -0.48 12.71
CA TYR A 300 15.17 -0.66 13.29
C TYR A 300 14.09 -0.04 12.40
N THR A 301 12.90 -0.60 12.52
CA THR A 301 11.71 -0.15 11.81
C THR A 301 10.60 0.07 12.83
N ILE A 302 9.89 1.18 12.69
CA ILE A 302 8.66 1.47 13.44
C ILE A 302 7.54 1.60 12.43
N ARG A 303 6.41 0.92 12.67
CA ARG A 303 5.17 1.09 11.91
C ARG A 303 4.06 1.49 12.86
N LEU A 304 3.32 2.50 12.47
CA LEU A 304 2.12 2.96 13.16
C LEU A 304 0.99 2.99 12.15
N ASN A 305 -0.15 2.39 12.47
CA ASN A 305 -1.36 2.51 11.69
C ASN A 305 -2.49 2.98 12.60
N PHE A 306 -3.29 3.87 12.09
CA PHE A 306 -4.50 4.35 12.75
C PHE A 306 -5.64 4.34 11.73
N GLU A 307 -6.78 3.77 12.11
CA GLU A 307 -7.99 3.74 11.29
C GLU A 307 -9.19 4.25 12.10
N SER A 308 -10.04 5.04 11.45
CA SER A 308 -11.32 5.50 11.96
C SER A 308 -12.39 5.20 10.91
N ALA A 309 -13.36 4.37 11.24
CA ALA A 309 -14.41 3.96 10.33
C ALA A 309 -15.80 4.41 10.79
N GLY A 310 -16.68 4.70 9.83
CA GLY A 310 -18.10 4.96 10.03
C GLY A 310 -18.46 6.29 10.67
N ASN A 311 -17.51 7.05 11.20
CA ASN A 311 -17.81 8.28 11.97
C ASN A 311 -18.49 9.36 11.12
N LEU A 312 -18.00 9.55 9.89
CA LEU A 312 -18.62 10.52 8.98
C LEU A 312 -20.06 10.11 8.62
N LEU A 313 -20.27 8.84 8.30
CA LEU A 313 -21.60 8.31 7.99
C LEU A 313 -22.54 8.42 9.18
N TYR A 314 -22.06 8.08 10.38
CA TYR A 314 -22.84 8.19 11.61
C TYR A 314 -23.26 9.64 11.89
N ALA A 315 -22.34 10.59 11.72
CA ALA A 315 -22.65 12.01 11.88
C ALA A 315 -23.70 12.48 10.86
N VAL A 316 -23.55 12.11 9.60
CA VAL A 316 -24.51 12.44 8.53
C VAL A 316 -25.89 11.80 8.81
N ALA A 317 -25.92 10.53 9.20
CA ALA A 317 -27.17 9.82 9.51
C ALA A 317 -27.91 10.45 10.70
N LYS A 318 -27.17 10.78 11.76
CA LYS A 318 -27.75 11.41 12.97
C LYS A 318 -28.25 12.83 12.70
N LEU A 319 -27.47 13.65 12.02
CA LEU A 319 -27.85 15.03 11.67
C LEU A 319 -29.01 15.08 10.64
N GLY A 320 -29.02 14.12 9.71
CA GLY A 320 -30.06 13.98 8.69
C GLY A 320 -31.33 13.32 9.18
N GLY A 321 -31.44 12.96 10.46
CA GLY A 321 -32.63 12.34 11.04
C GLY A 321 -32.97 10.96 10.44
N MET A 322 -31.98 10.21 9.95
CA MET A 322 -32.18 8.87 9.38
C MET A 322 -32.75 7.92 10.43
N LYS A 323 -33.65 7.02 10.01
CA LYS A 323 -34.21 5.99 10.89
C LYS A 323 -33.23 4.82 11.00
N LYS A 324 -33.19 4.22 12.16
CA LYS A 324 -32.44 2.98 12.40
C LYS A 324 -33.25 1.76 11.95
N ASN A 325 -32.56 0.69 11.57
CA ASN A 325 -33.16 -0.60 11.28
C ASN A 325 -33.69 -1.30 12.55
N ALA A 326 -34.25 -2.50 12.40
CA ALA A 326 -34.77 -3.30 13.51
C ALA A 326 -33.69 -3.67 14.55
N SER A 327 -32.43 -3.76 14.13
CA SER A 327 -31.27 -4.04 15.01
C SER A 327 -30.71 -2.78 15.70
N GLY A 328 -31.32 -1.61 15.48
CA GLY A 328 -30.87 -0.35 16.09
C GLY A 328 -29.68 0.32 15.40
N GLU A 329 -29.33 -0.08 14.18
CA GLU A 329 -28.22 0.43 13.40
C GLU A 329 -28.70 1.39 12.31
N TYR A 330 -27.91 2.42 12.01
CA TYR A 330 -28.09 3.23 10.81
C TYR A 330 -27.61 2.45 9.59
N THR A 331 -28.29 2.60 8.46
CA THR A 331 -27.97 1.91 7.21
C THR A 331 -27.68 2.90 6.08
N LEU A 332 -26.82 2.52 5.16
CA LEU A 332 -26.59 3.16 3.88
C LEU A 332 -27.09 2.20 2.80
N LEU A 333 -28.06 2.62 1.96
CA LEU A 333 -28.71 1.76 0.96
C LEU A 333 -29.27 0.44 1.57
N ASN A 334 -29.86 0.54 2.76
CA ASN A 334 -30.38 -0.59 3.56
C ASN A 334 -29.31 -1.57 4.09
N ILE A 335 -28.03 -1.22 4.03
CA ILE A 335 -26.92 -2.04 4.53
C ILE A 335 -26.27 -1.35 5.72
N PRO A 336 -26.06 -2.03 6.86
CA PRO A 336 -25.41 -1.45 8.02
C PRO A 336 -23.94 -1.13 7.72
N PHE A 337 -23.42 -0.08 8.35
CA PHE A 337 -22.02 0.29 8.22
C PHE A 337 -21.26 0.09 9.53
N ALA A 338 -20.02 -0.38 9.41
CA ALA A 338 -19.14 -0.57 10.56
C ALA A 338 -18.70 0.79 11.14
N GLN A 339 -18.66 0.90 12.47
CA GLN A 339 -18.11 2.05 13.19
C GLN A 339 -17.11 1.58 14.23
N TYR A 340 -15.83 1.96 14.05
CA TYR A 340 -14.74 1.55 14.95
C TYR A 340 -13.55 2.52 14.88
N LEU A 341 -12.70 2.43 15.92
CA LEU A 341 -11.33 2.95 15.92
C LEU A 341 -10.37 1.79 16.02
N LYS A 342 -9.27 1.85 15.25
CA LYS A 342 -8.22 0.83 15.27
C LYS A 342 -6.86 1.49 15.27
N GLY A 343 -5.95 0.98 16.11
CA GLY A 343 -4.58 1.42 16.19
C GLY A 343 -3.63 0.22 16.26
N ASP A 344 -2.56 0.26 15.46
CA ASP A 344 -1.53 -0.76 15.42
C ASP A 344 -0.15 -0.12 15.61
N PHE A 345 0.68 -0.75 16.40
CA PHE A 345 2.09 -0.46 16.58
C PHE A 345 2.93 -1.70 16.28
N ASP A 346 3.98 -1.54 15.49
CA ASP A 346 4.92 -2.60 15.15
C ASP A 346 6.35 -2.04 15.24
N PHE A 347 7.19 -2.72 16.00
CA PHE A 347 8.60 -2.41 16.16
C PHE A 347 9.46 -3.62 15.84
N ALA A 348 10.38 -3.44 14.90
CA ALA A 348 11.37 -4.47 14.56
C ALA A 348 12.78 -3.88 14.64
N LYS A 349 13.71 -4.60 15.29
CA LYS A 349 15.12 -4.20 15.43
C LYS A 349 16.03 -5.35 15.02
N ASN A 350 17.03 -5.07 14.22
CA ASN A 350 18.11 -5.99 13.90
C ASN A 350 19.41 -5.47 14.49
N LEU A 351 20.05 -6.26 15.31
CA LEU A 351 21.38 -6.01 15.89
C LEU A 351 22.37 -6.96 15.25
N VAL A 352 23.35 -6.43 14.55
CA VAL A 352 24.44 -7.19 13.99
C VAL A 352 25.53 -7.36 15.06
N ILE A 353 25.80 -8.58 15.46
CA ILE A 353 26.85 -8.92 16.41
C ILE A 353 28.19 -8.99 15.67
N ASP A 354 28.21 -9.74 14.57
CA ASP A 354 29.36 -9.88 13.68
C ASP A 354 28.92 -10.24 12.24
N ASN A 355 29.87 -10.58 11.37
CA ASN A 355 29.59 -10.90 9.96
C ASN A 355 28.74 -12.17 9.75
N ARG A 356 28.57 -13.00 10.79
CA ARG A 356 27.81 -14.26 10.74
C ARG A 356 26.57 -14.22 11.60
N ASN A 357 26.57 -13.42 12.68
CA ASN A 357 25.60 -13.49 13.76
C ASN A 357 24.83 -12.20 13.92
N SER A 358 23.53 -12.29 14.12
CA SER A 358 22.65 -11.16 14.43
C SER A 358 21.51 -11.56 15.39
N LEU A 359 21.00 -10.59 16.14
CA LEU A 359 19.79 -10.70 16.94
C LEU A 359 18.70 -9.86 16.31
N ALA A 360 17.53 -10.45 16.13
CA ALA A 360 16.34 -9.75 15.68
C ALA A 360 15.30 -9.71 16.82
N PHE A 361 14.70 -8.55 17.00
CA PHE A 361 13.63 -8.32 17.97
C PHE A 361 12.40 -7.84 17.22
N HIS A 362 11.25 -8.32 17.59
CA HIS A 362 9.96 -7.84 17.10
C HIS A 362 9.01 -7.64 18.28
N PHE A 363 8.22 -6.58 18.22
CA PHE A 363 7.12 -6.32 19.15
C PHE A 363 5.97 -5.72 18.36
N GLY A 364 4.81 -6.35 18.48
CA GLY A 364 3.56 -5.92 17.85
C GLY A 364 2.47 -5.70 18.91
N ALA A 365 1.73 -4.62 18.79
CA ALA A 365 0.56 -4.31 19.60
C ALA A 365 -0.54 -3.73 18.73
N GLY A 366 -1.77 -4.16 18.95
CA GLY A 366 -2.93 -3.65 18.23
C GLY A 366 -4.17 -3.61 19.12
N ILE A 367 -5.00 -2.60 18.89
CA ILE A 367 -6.31 -2.46 19.54
C ILE A 367 -7.33 -1.95 18.53
N ALA A 368 -8.52 -2.54 18.53
CA ALA A 368 -9.62 -2.11 17.69
C ALA A 368 -10.93 -2.10 18.49
N ILE A 369 -11.59 -0.96 18.55
CA ILE A 369 -12.74 -0.73 19.43
C ILE A 369 -13.96 -0.45 18.57
N PRO A 370 -14.95 -1.36 18.50
CA PRO A 370 -16.25 -1.11 17.89
C PRO A 370 -17.11 -0.25 18.81
N TYR A 371 -17.86 0.69 18.26
CA TYR A 371 -18.81 1.55 19.00
C TYR A 371 -19.91 2.12 18.12
N GLY A 372 -20.87 2.78 18.74
CA GLY A 372 -21.92 3.52 18.05
C GLY A 372 -22.83 2.65 17.18
N ASN A 373 -22.56 2.60 15.88
CA ASN A 373 -23.33 1.82 14.90
C ASN A 373 -22.88 0.36 14.80
N ALA A 374 -21.83 -0.05 15.49
CA ALA A 374 -21.30 -1.41 15.45
C ALA A 374 -21.15 -1.98 16.86
N THR A 375 -21.65 -3.18 17.06
CA THR A 375 -21.49 -3.94 18.31
C THR A 375 -20.23 -4.79 18.30
N MET A 376 -19.74 -5.16 17.11
CA MET A 376 -18.57 -5.99 16.86
C MET A 376 -17.78 -5.45 15.69
N LEU A 377 -16.49 -5.80 15.62
CA LEU A 377 -15.64 -5.51 14.47
C LEU A 377 -15.97 -6.45 13.31
N PRO A 378 -15.94 -5.95 12.05
CA PRO A 378 -15.90 -6.82 10.89
C PRO A 378 -14.71 -7.78 10.99
N PHE A 379 -14.89 -9.02 10.53
CA PHE A 379 -13.85 -10.06 10.61
C PHE A 379 -12.50 -9.64 10.02
N GLU A 380 -12.51 -8.92 8.91
CA GLU A 380 -11.33 -8.40 8.23
C GLU A 380 -10.55 -7.38 9.09
N LYS A 381 -11.16 -6.88 10.16
CA LYS A 381 -10.57 -5.89 11.06
C LYS A 381 -10.19 -6.45 12.42
N ARG A 382 -10.65 -7.66 12.75
CA ARG A 382 -10.28 -8.37 13.96
C ARG A 382 -8.85 -8.89 13.87
N TYR A 383 -8.22 -9.09 15.01
CA TYR A 383 -6.88 -9.67 15.11
C TYR A 383 -6.97 -11.19 15.24
N PHE A 384 -5.92 -11.86 14.80
CA PHE A 384 -5.66 -13.26 15.04
C PHE A 384 -4.19 -13.49 15.40
N SER A 385 -3.88 -14.61 16.02
CA SER A 385 -2.53 -15.00 16.42
C SER A 385 -2.20 -16.42 15.93
N GLY A 386 -0.89 -16.74 15.92
CA GLY A 386 -0.33 -17.99 15.38
C GLY A 386 0.15 -17.86 13.94
N GLY A 387 0.90 -18.86 13.50
CA GLY A 387 1.52 -18.95 12.18
C GLY A 387 2.92 -18.36 12.10
N ALA A 388 3.55 -18.53 10.93
CA ALA A 388 4.97 -18.22 10.70
C ALA A 388 5.38 -16.75 10.94
N ASN A 389 4.44 -15.83 10.88
CA ASN A 389 4.67 -14.38 11.03
C ASN A 389 4.19 -13.81 12.38
N SER A 390 3.79 -14.66 13.33
CA SER A 390 3.35 -14.27 14.67
C SER A 390 3.96 -15.23 15.69
N VAL A 391 3.19 -16.03 16.42
CA VAL A 391 3.67 -17.05 17.37
C VAL A 391 3.84 -18.37 16.61
N ARG A 392 5.06 -18.72 16.24
CA ARG A 392 5.39 -19.81 15.29
C ARG A 392 5.09 -21.22 15.80
N GLY A 393 4.96 -21.39 17.12
CA GLY A 393 4.57 -22.68 17.70
C GLY A 393 3.10 -23.07 17.50
N TRP A 394 2.28 -22.16 16.97
CA TRP A 394 0.85 -22.33 16.75
C TRP A 394 0.49 -22.24 15.28
N SER A 395 -0.49 -23.01 14.85
CA SER A 395 -1.06 -22.85 13.50
C SER A 395 -1.73 -21.49 13.36
N VAL A 396 -1.91 -21.02 12.12
CA VAL A 396 -2.58 -19.76 11.83
C VAL A 396 -3.98 -19.77 12.42
N ARG A 397 -4.34 -18.74 13.21
CA ARG A 397 -5.64 -18.60 13.88
C ARG A 397 -5.96 -19.73 14.86
N ASN A 398 -4.96 -20.24 15.54
CA ASN A 398 -5.16 -21.31 16.52
C ASN A 398 -4.67 -20.93 17.92
N LEU A 399 -4.52 -19.63 18.20
CA LEU A 399 -4.10 -19.10 19.51
C LEU A 399 -5.04 -17.99 19.94
N GLY A 400 -5.70 -18.19 21.10
CA GLY A 400 -6.61 -17.22 21.70
C GLY A 400 -8.01 -17.20 21.06
N PRO A 401 -8.86 -16.23 21.46
CA PRO A 401 -8.60 -15.11 22.36
C PRO A 401 -8.50 -15.52 23.83
N GLY A 402 -7.63 -14.85 24.59
CA GLY A 402 -7.45 -15.09 26.01
C GLY A 402 -7.15 -16.53 26.35
N SER A 403 -7.98 -17.13 27.20
CA SER A 403 -7.94 -18.55 27.58
C SER A 403 -8.92 -19.44 26.78
N PHE A 404 -9.58 -18.88 25.75
CA PHE A 404 -10.49 -19.64 24.91
C PHE A 404 -9.76 -20.82 24.24
N PRO A 405 -10.20 -22.07 24.48
CA PRO A 405 -9.47 -23.25 23.99
C PRO A 405 -9.59 -23.44 22.46
N GLY A 406 -10.41 -22.65 21.82
CA GLY A 406 -10.79 -22.81 20.42
C GLY A 406 -11.96 -23.78 20.26
N ASP A 407 -12.55 -23.72 19.09
CA ASP A 407 -13.57 -24.65 18.61
C ASP A 407 -13.28 -25.01 17.14
N ASN A 408 -14.15 -25.76 16.52
CA ASN A 408 -14.02 -26.12 15.10
C ASN A 408 -14.23 -24.90 14.17
N ASN A 409 -14.60 -23.73 14.71
CA ASN A 409 -14.84 -22.53 13.94
C ASN A 409 -13.67 -21.54 14.06
N VAL A 410 -12.81 -21.52 13.08
CA VAL A 410 -11.64 -20.62 13.01
C VAL A 410 -12.00 -19.12 13.16
N MET A 411 -13.24 -18.72 12.87
CA MET A 411 -13.68 -17.33 13.03
C MET A 411 -13.80 -16.91 14.49
N ASN A 412 -14.10 -17.85 15.39
CA ASN A 412 -14.13 -17.60 16.82
C ASN A 412 -12.74 -17.37 17.41
N GLN A 413 -11.67 -17.74 16.70
CA GLN A 413 -10.28 -17.49 17.12
C GLN A 413 -9.78 -16.14 16.60
N SER A 414 -10.51 -15.09 16.92
CA SER A 414 -10.21 -13.71 16.57
C SER A 414 -10.52 -12.77 17.74
N GLY A 415 -9.78 -11.68 17.86
CA GLY A 415 -9.90 -10.73 19.00
C GLY A 415 -9.87 -9.27 18.56
N ASP A 416 -10.05 -8.40 19.55
CA ASP A 416 -10.09 -6.95 19.39
C ASP A 416 -8.75 -6.31 19.84
N ILE A 417 -7.96 -7.03 20.60
CA ILE A 417 -6.62 -6.64 21.07
C ILE A 417 -5.63 -7.72 20.64
N LYS A 418 -4.42 -7.32 20.29
CA LYS A 418 -3.29 -8.22 19.99
C LYS A 418 -2.02 -7.71 20.65
N LEU A 419 -1.26 -8.62 21.25
CA LEU A 419 0.13 -8.41 21.64
C LEU A 419 0.95 -9.60 21.18
N ASP A 420 2.09 -9.32 20.54
CA ASP A 420 3.07 -10.35 20.19
C ASP A 420 4.49 -9.79 20.27
N ALA A 421 5.42 -10.66 20.66
CA ALA A 421 6.84 -10.34 20.75
C ALA A 421 7.67 -11.56 20.31
N SER A 422 8.78 -11.30 19.66
CA SER A 422 9.74 -12.35 19.32
C SER A 422 11.18 -11.88 19.48
N ILE A 423 12.05 -12.83 19.84
CA ILE A 423 13.49 -12.66 19.86
C ILE A 423 14.08 -13.81 19.04
N GLU A 424 14.95 -13.50 18.11
CA GLU A 424 15.53 -14.47 17.19
C GLU A 424 17.03 -14.25 17.04
N TYR A 425 17.82 -15.28 17.36
CA TYR A 425 19.24 -15.34 17.07
C TYR A 425 19.45 -15.98 15.72
N ARG A 426 20.08 -15.27 14.81
CA ARG A 426 20.36 -15.70 13.43
C ARG A 426 21.85 -15.90 13.22
N THR A 427 22.25 -17.03 12.64
CA THR A 427 23.64 -17.35 12.33
C THR A 427 23.81 -17.91 10.93
N ARG A 428 24.95 -17.60 10.29
CA ARG A 428 25.37 -18.27 9.06
C ARG A 428 26.12 -19.54 9.43
N LEU A 429 25.62 -20.69 9.01
CA LEU A 429 26.22 -21.98 9.27
C LEU A 429 27.36 -22.27 8.28
N PHE A 430 27.04 -22.81 7.13
CA PHE A 430 27.98 -23.11 6.06
C PHE A 430 27.32 -22.91 4.69
N TRP A 431 28.10 -22.60 3.68
CA TRP A 431 27.68 -22.34 2.32
C TRP A 431 26.53 -21.27 2.30
N LYS A 432 25.32 -21.63 1.87
CA LYS A 432 24.13 -20.75 1.84
C LYS A 432 23.15 -21.00 3.00
N PHE A 433 23.46 -21.96 3.88
CA PHE A 433 22.60 -22.28 5.01
C PHE A 433 22.69 -21.24 6.13
N ARG A 434 21.53 -20.89 6.66
CA ARG A 434 21.38 -20.03 7.82
C ARG A 434 20.54 -20.77 8.84
N GLY A 435 20.93 -20.69 10.13
CA GLY A 435 20.16 -21.20 11.26
C GLY A 435 19.54 -20.05 12.03
N ALA A 436 18.42 -20.33 12.69
CA ALA A 436 17.81 -19.40 13.62
C ALA A 436 17.26 -20.15 14.84
N LEU A 437 17.50 -19.58 16.03
CA LEU A 437 16.85 -19.96 17.26
C LEU A 437 15.96 -18.81 17.67
N PHE A 438 14.73 -19.10 18.07
CA PHE A 438 13.76 -18.05 18.40
C PHE A 438 12.89 -18.40 19.60
N VAL A 439 12.38 -17.36 20.25
CA VAL A 439 11.36 -17.42 21.28
C VAL A 439 10.28 -16.43 20.88
N ASP A 440 9.06 -16.93 20.78
CA ASP A 440 7.87 -16.13 20.46
C ASP A 440 6.90 -16.18 21.64
N ALA A 441 6.27 -15.06 21.92
CA ALA A 441 5.20 -14.92 22.91
C ALA A 441 4.12 -14.00 22.38
N GLY A 442 2.87 -14.32 22.61
CA GLY A 442 1.78 -13.45 22.19
C GLY A 442 0.42 -14.08 22.42
N ASN A 443 -0.61 -13.25 22.34
CA ASN A 443 -2.00 -13.67 22.36
C ASN A 443 -2.89 -12.55 21.77
N ILE A 444 -4.17 -12.84 21.63
CA ILE A 444 -5.23 -11.90 21.30
C ILE A 444 -6.26 -11.91 22.43
N TRP A 445 -7.03 -10.84 22.56
CA TRP A 445 -8.10 -10.72 23.55
C TRP A 445 -9.30 -10.00 22.94
N THR A 446 -10.46 -10.17 23.54
CA THR A 446 -11.66 -9.42 23.23
C THR A 446 -11.83 -8.26 24.22
N ILE A 447 -12.39 -7.13 23.77
CA ILE A 447 -12.74 -5.99 24.66
C ILE A 447 -14.08 -6.24 25.34
N ARG A 448 -14.92 -7.07 24.75
CA ARG A 448 -16.26 -7.41 25.25
C ARG A 448 -16.36 -8.92 25.48
N ASP A 449 -17.17 -9.30 26.44
CA ASP A 449 -17.52 -10.70 26.64
C ASP A 449 -18.45 -11.17 25.52
N TYR A 450 -17.97 -12.07 24.70
CA TYR A 450 -18.77 -12.77 23.69
C TYR A 450 -19.08 -14.18 24.20
N LYS A 451 -20.36 -14.58 24.12
CA LYS A 451 -20.77 -15.93 24.55
C LYS A 451 -20.03 -17.04 23.80
N ASP A 452 -19.71 -16.77 22.53
CA ASP A 452 -19.02 -17.70 21.62
C ASP A 452 -17.49 -17.76 21.89
N GLN A 453 -16.97 -16.94 22.79
CA GLN A 453 -15.55 -16.85 23.13
C GLN A 453 -15.35 -16.75 24.65
N PRO A 454 -15.76 -17.77 25.44
CA PRO A 454 -15.63 -17.72 26.89
C PRO A 454 -14.15 -17.63 27.30
N GLY A 455 -13.80 -16.64 28.11
CA GLY A 455 -12.42 -16.35 28.52
C GLY A 455 -11.58 -15.62 27.50
N GLY A 456 -12.20 -15.03 26.48
CA GLY A 456 -11.56 -14.26 25.40
C GLY A 456 -11.05 -12.88 25.83
#